data_1a2990ebdc9205df1de676ffac640295
#
_entry.id   1a2990ebdc9205df1de676ffac640295
#
_cell.length_a   1.000
_cell.length_b   1.000
_cell.length_c   1.000
_cell.angle_alpha   90.00
_cell.angle_beta   90.00
_cell.angle_gamma   90.00
#
_symmetry.space_group_name_H-M   'P 1'
#
loop_
_entity.id
_entity.type
_entity.pdbx_description
1 polymer ?
#
loop_
_entity_poly.entity_id
_entity_poly.type
_entity_poly.pdbx_seq_one_letter_code
_entity_poly.pdbx_strand_id
1 'polypeptide(L)'
;MKKMSYHEPEGLAACADESGAYHCDREERPAYKRRFRQTFGFYDQLAAVADETGWYHIHPDGSDAYARRFQWTGNFQGGLCAVLDNTGFFHIRPNGLDAYPQRFSYAGDFRYGIAVAWADGAAFHIHEDGSRLNDYCYECAGQFHKGHAVVRDARGWFHVGIDGREMYSMRWRRAEDFYNGIALCEDMRGRVVRLRENGFYTLTPVSLSPIFPEDLRRMIELEGARATVFLRHAEREDFDISLSWGNSAKLTGEGDRTSRILGSIFQGIPASARCSPLLKCRQTARNLLEGAGLSNETVQDDAMLGAPGCFFNGSGAHAARMRALGIENFSAEYMECGRLAGMAPLESEAERLLVHLECCLTHPLNWLVTSDFYVACLMHFSGLRMATANNWVRFLDGVALVQSIRNGVNLRRFECKL
;
A
#
# COMPACT_ATOMS: atom_id res chain seq x y z
N MET A 1 -3.96 20.94 23.41
CA MET A 1 -4.94 20.89 22.29
C MET A 1 -4.52 19.80 21.31
N LYS A 2 -5.36 18.79 21.08
CA LYS A 2 -5.05 17.71 20.11
C LYS A 2 -5.69 18.12 18.78
N LYS A 3 -4.89 18.55 17.80
CA LYS A 3 -5.35 18.77 16.42
C LYS A 3 -5.62 17.41 15.76
N MET A 4 -6.82 17.17 15.29
CA MET A 4 -7.14 16.05 14.41
C MET A 4 -6.98 16.49 12.96
N SER A 5 -6.47 15.59 12.11
CA SER A 5 -6.06 15.84 10.72
C SER A 5 -7.22 16.25 9.81
N TYR A 6 -6.92 17.05 8.80
CA TYR A 6 -7.77 17.90 8.01
C TYR A 6 -8.20 17.28 6.68
N HIS A 7 -9.50 17.34 6.37
CA HIS A 7 -10.01 17.59 5.02
C HIS A 7 -11.06 18.70 5.17
N GLU A 8 -10.68 19.94 4.78
CA GLU A 8 -11.51 21.12 4.95
C GLU A 8 -11.87 21.76 3.61
N PRO A 9 -13.14 21.71 3.17
CA PRO A 9 -13.60 22.63 2.14
C PRO A 9 -13.71 24.09 2.62
N GLU A 10 -13.92 24.31 3.95
CA GLU A 10 -14.38 25.59 4.52
C GLU A 10 -13.32 26.31 5.39
N GLY A 11 -12.11 25.74 5.53
CA GLY A 11 -11.08 26.31 6.40
C GLY A 11 -11.36 26.17 7.89
N LEU A 12 -12.32 25.32 8.29
CA LEU A 12 -12.70 25.05 9.68
C LEU A 12 -12.20 23.67 10.13
N ALA A 13 -11.64 23.58 11.33
CA ALA A 13 -11.15 22.35 11.92
C ALA A 13 -11.98 21.96 13.15
N ALA A 14 -12.16 20.65 13.36
CA ALA A 14 -12.70 20.14 14.61
C ALA A 14 -11.68 20.35 15.75
N CYS A 15 -12.10 21.05 16.81
CA CYS A 15 -11.33 21.41 17.98
C CYS A 15 -12.03 20.93 19.24
N ALA A 16 -11.29 20.79 20.34
CA ALA A 16 -11.86 20.51 21.67
C ALA A 16 -11.02 21.16 22.76
N ASP A 17 -11.70 21.68 23.78
CA ASP A 17 -11.13 22.20 25.02
C ASP A 17 -11.96 21.71 26.22
N GLU A 18 -11.73 22.28 27.40
CA GLU A 18 -12.45 21.94 28.64
C GLU A 18 -13.96 22.25 28.57
N SER A 19 -14.37 23.17 27.67
CA SER A 19 -15.77 23.54 27.46
C SER A 19 -16.52 22.60 26.51
N GLY A 20 -15.80 21.71 25.77
CA GLY A 20 -16.37 20.76 24.83
C GLY A 20 -15.74 20.82 23.43
N ALA A 21 -16.37 20.12 22.49
CA ALA A 21 -15.95 20.07 21.10
C ALA A 21 -16.62 21.20 20.26
N TYR A 22 -15.89 21.76 19.30
CA TYR A 22 -16.37 22.83 18.43
C TYR A 22 -15.54 22.90 17.14
N HIS A 23 -15.81 23.81 16.23
CA HIS A 23 -14.97 24.09 15.08
C HIS A 23 -14.24 25.43 15.24
N CYS A 24 -13.01 25.49 14.78
CA CYS A 24 -12.19 26.71 14.79
C CYS A 24 -11.62 27.00 13.40
N ASP A 25 -11.34 28.30 13.12
CA ASP A 25 -10.66 28.74 11.91
C ASP A 25 -9.13 28.48 12.02
N ARG A 26 -8.38 28.92 10.99
CA ARG A 26 -6.91 28.78 10.93
C ARG A 26 -6.17 29.53 12.02
N GLU A 27 -6.78 30.61 12.55
CA GLU A 27 -6.29 31.42 13.66
C GLU A 27 -6.74 30.90 15.02
N GLU A 28 -7.30 29.68 15.08
CA GLU A 28 -7.80 29.02 16.28
C GLU A 28 -8.99 29.72 16.96
N ARG A 29 -9.68 30.63 16.24
CA ARG A 29 -10.89 31.30 16.76
C ARG A 29 -12.10 30.39 16.55
N PRO A 30 -12.98 30.26 17.57
CA PRO A 30 -14.22 29.49 17.43
C PRO A 30 -15.11 30.03 16.30
N ALA A 31 -15.58 29.19 15.41
CA ALA A 31 -16.49 29.55 14.33
C ALA A 31 -17.87 29.99 14.87
N TYR A 32 -18.24 29.48 16.04
CA TYR A 32 -19.52 29.76 16.72
C TYR A 32 -19.38 29.55 18.23
N LYS A 33 -20.43 29.95 19.02
CA LYS A 33 -20.39 29.87 20.49
C LYS A 33 -20.77 28.48 21.05
N ARG A 34 -21.48 27.64 20.27
CA ARG A 34 -21.94 26.33 20.72
C ARG A 34 -20.75 25.42 21.04
N ARG A 35 -21.02 24.49 21.98
CA ARG A 35 -20.13 23.42 22.35
C ARG A 35 -20.90 22.10 22.32
N PHE A 36 -20.22 21.08 21.90
CA PHE A 36 -20.75 19.73 21.71
C PHE A 36 -19.97 18.74 22.56
N ARG A 37 -20.56 17.61 22.82
CA ARG A 37 -19.85 16.48 23.43
C ARG A 37 -18.79 15.92 22.48
N GLN A 38 -19.12 15.88 21.18
CA GLN A 38 -18.25 15.38 20.13
C GLN A 38 -18.56 16.07 18.79
N THR A 39 -17.56 16.23 17.92
CA THR A 39 -17.74 16.72 16.56
C THR A 39 -16.70 16.09 15.63
N PHE A 40 -17.03 16.02 14.34
CA PHE A 40 -16.13 15.65 13.24
C PHE A 40 -15.92 16.86 12.33
N GLY A 41 -15.04 16.74 11.32
CA GLY A 41 -14.86 17.77 10.30
C GLY A 41 -16.09 17.95 9.40
N PHE A 42 -16.09 19.00 8.61
CA PHE A 42 -17.13 19.25 7.61
C PHE A 42 -16.95 18.34 6.38
N TYR A 43 -18.03 17.70 5.96
CA TYR A 43 -18.16 16.92 4.74
C TYR A 43 -19.44 17.34 4.03
N ASP A 44 -19.37 17.63 2.74
CA ASP A 44 -20.50 18.18 1.97
C ASP A 44 -21.14 19.39 2.68
N GLN A 45 -20.33 20.28 3.28
CA GLN A 45 -20.72 21.47 4.03
C GLN A 45 -21.48 21.22 5.34
N LEU A 46 -21.53 19.99 5.82
CA LEU A 46 -22.18 19.60 7.08
C LEU A 46 -21.19 18.85 7.98
N ALA A 47 -21.24 19.14 9.28
CA ALA A 47 -20.45 18.43 10.28
C ALA A 47 -21.33 17.63 11.21
N ALA A 48 -20.98 16.37 11.46
CA ALA A 48 -21.63 15.55 12.46
C ALA A 48 -21.23 16.02 13.88
N VAL A 49 -22.20 16.23 14.73
CA VAL A 49 -22.03 16.61 16.14
C VAL A 49 -22.89 15.76 17.06
N ALA A 50 -22.49 15.65 18.31
CA ALA A 50 -23.27 14.99 19.36
C ALA A 50 -23.41 15.91 20.58
N ASP A 51 -24.61 15.99 21.12
CA ASP A 51 -24.91 16.58 22.42
C ASP A 51 -25.77 15.61 23.28
N GLU A 52 -26.41 16.09 24.35
CA GLU A 52 -27.24 15.28 25.24
C GLU A 52 -28.50 14.75 24.54
N THR A 53 -28.90 15.37 23.42
CA THR A 53 -30.10 14.98 22.66
C THR A 53 -29.83 13.91 21.61
N GLY A 54 -28.55 13.68 21.29
CA GLY A 54 -28.10 12.67 20.32
C GLY A 54 -27.16 13.23 19.24
N TRP A 55 -27.04 12.50 18.14
CA TRP A 55 -26.23 12.87 16.97
C TRP A 55 -27.07 13.57 15.92
N TYR A 56 -26.48 14.57 15.27
CA TYR A 56 -27.07 15.32 14.15
C TYR A 56 -26.00 16.08 13.38
N HIS A 57 -26.41 16.87 12.38
CA HIS A 57 -25.48 17.68 11.60
C HIS A 57 -25.74 19.17 11.77
N ILE A 58 -24.68 19.94 11.62
CA ILE A 58 -24.71 21.40 11.69
C ILE A 58 -24.07 22.02 10.46
N HIS A 59 -24.46 23.27 10.17
CA HIS A 59 -23.81 24.15 9.19
C HIS A 59 -22.54 24.81 9.78
N PRO A 60 -21.66 25.40 8.93
CA PRO A 60 -20.45 26.08 9.39
C PRO A 60 -20.67 27.20 10.41
N ASP A 61 -21.84 27.83 10.43
CA ASP A 61 -22.25 28.86 11.40
C ASP A 61 -22.72 28.27 12.76
N GLY A 62 -22.72 26.97 12.89
CA GLY A 62 -23.16 26.24 14.09
C GLY A 62 -24.67 26.05 14.17
N SER A 63 -25.47 26.42 13.18
CA SER A 63 -26.92 26.16 13.13
C SER A 63 -27.20 24.70 12.78
N ASP A 64 -28.33 24.16 13.30
CA ASP A 64 -28.74 22.79 12.99
C ASP A 64 -29.15 22.67 11.52
N ALA A 65 -28.67 21.64 10.84
CA ALA A 65 -29.07 21.35 9.46
C ALA A 65 -30.53 20.85 9.39
N TYR A 66 -30.99 20.22 10.45
CA TYR A 66 -32.35 19.68 10.61
C TYR A 66 -32.69 19.39 12.10
N ALA A 67 -33.97 19.18 12.40
CA ALA A 67 -34.44 19.01 13.79
C ALA A 67 -34.26 17.58 14.35
N ARG A 68 -34.07 16.54 13.47
CA ARG A 68 -33.96 15.15 13.93
C ARG A 68 -32.68 14.91 14.72
N ARG A 69 -32.77 13.90 15.60
CA ARG A 69 -31.65 13.39 16.40
C ARG A 69 -31.58 11.88 16.22
N PHE A 70 -30.35 11.36 16.18
CA PHE A 70 -30.08 9.97 15.95
C PHE A 70 -29.22 9.38 17.06
N GLN A 71 -29.22 8.05 17.17
CA GLN A 71 -28.31 7.35 18.08
C GLN A 71 -26.86 7.43 17.57
N TRP A 72 -26.69 7.48 16.24
CA TRP A 72 -25.42 7.66 15.58
C TRP A 72 -25.61 8.27 14.18
N THR A 73 -24.63 9.06 13.73
CA THR A 73 -24.53 9.52 12.33
C THR A 73 -23.12 9.35 11.82
N GLY A 74 -22.99 9.05 10.52
CA GLY A 74 -21.74 9.20 9.76
C GLY A 74 -21.51 10.65 9.32
N ASN A 75 -20.69 10.81 8.29
CA ASN A 75 -20.51 12.08 7.57
C ASN A 75 -21.24 12.04 6.24
N PHE A 76 -21.65 13.20 5.73
CA PHE A 76 -22.22 13.27 4.38
C PHE A 76 -21.16 13.00 3.34
N GLN A 77 -21.47 12.15 2.36
CA GLN A 77 -20.64 11.87 1.20
C GLN A 77 -21.55 11.75 -0.03
N GLY A 78 -21.35 12.64 -1.00
CA GLY A 78 -22.18 12.67 -2.21
C GLY A 78 -23.66 12.93 -1.92
N GLY A 79 -23.98 13.75 -0.91
CA GLY A 79 -25.34 14.13 -0.55
C GLY A 79 -26.12 13.10 0.27
N LEU A 80 -25.52 12.01 0.73
CA LEU A 80 -26.14 11.00 1.59
C LEU A 80 -25.28 10.72 2.83
N CYS A 81 -25.92 10.37 3.93
CA CYS A 81 -25.27 10.05 5.18
C CYS A 81 -25.93 8.85 5.85
N ALA A 82 -25.16 7.87 6.28
CA ALA A 82 -25.65 6.76 7.08
C ALA A 82 -25.96 7.22 8.51
N VAL A 83 -27.13 6.83 9.02
CA VAL A 83 -27.58 7.13 10.36
C VAL A 83 -28.18 5.89 11.03
N LEU A 84 -28.22 5.90 12.36
CA LEU A 84 -28.84 4.86 13.18
C LEU A 84 -29.91 5.50 14.08
N ASP A 85 -31.11 4.97 14.03
CA ASP A 85 -32.16 5.25 15.02
C ASP A 85 -32.73 3.95 15.63
N ASN A 86 -33.83 4.03 16.34
CA ASN A 86 -34.49 2.87 17.00
C ASN A 86 -34.98 1.80 16.00
N THR A 87 -35.05 2.13 14.70
CA THR A 87 -35.57 1.24 13.66
C THR A 87 -34.45 0.56 12.86
N GLY A 88 -33.21 1.00 13.04
CA GLY A 88 -32.03 0.46 12.38
C GLY A 88 -31.21 1.50 11.62
N PHE A 89 -30.26 1.03 10.81
CA PHE A 89 -29.46 1.85 9.92
C PHE A 89 -30.20 2.18 8.62
N PHE A 90 -30.03 3.41 8.15
CA PHE A 90 -30.51 3.88 6.86
C PHE A 90 -29.74 5.15 6.44
N HIS A 91 -30.08 5.71 5.30
CA HIS A 91 -29.45 6.96 4.85
C HIS A 91 -30.45 8.12 4.86
N ILE A 92 -29.91 9.30 5.13
CA ILE A 92 -30.65 10.56 5.09
C ILE A 92 -30.03 11.52 4.05
N ARG A 93 -30.84 12.46 3.62
CA ARG A 93 -30.45 13.63 2.82
C ARG A 93 -30.02 14.79 3.72
N PRO A 94 -29.35 15.85 3.20
CA PRO A 94 -28.91 17.01 4.00
C PRO A 94 -30.00 17.72 4.78
N ASN A 95 -31.24 17.62 4.35
CA ASN A 95 -32.42 18.17 5.06
C ASN A 95 -32.98 17.25 6.16
N GLY A 96 -32.30 16.14 6.47
CA GLY A 96 -32.69 15.19 7.51
C GLY A 96 -33.80 14.20 7.10
N LEU A 97 -34.28 14.24 5.86
CA LEU A 97 -35.29 13.28 5.36
C LEU A 97 -34.63 11.97 4.94
N ASP A 98 -35.38 10.88 5.12
CA ASP A 98 -34.94 9.55 4.69
C ASP A 98 -34.69 9.53 3.17
N ALA A 99 -33.59 8.92 2.76
CA ALA A 99 -33.29 8.69 1.34
C ALA A 99 -34.25 7.65 0.74
N TYR A 100 -34.67 6.69 1.57
CA TYR A 100 -35.54 5.56 1.23
C TYR A 100 -36.19 4.96 2.48
N PRO A 101 -37.27 4.16 2.38
CA PRO A 101 -38.00 3.63 3.54
C PRO A 101 -37.33 2.43 4.23
N GLN A 102 -36.39 1.74 3.56
CA GLN A 102 -35.78 0.51 4.09
C GLN A 102 -34.94 0.79 5.35
N ARG A 103 -34.84 -0.24 6.19
CA ARG A 103 -34.00 -0.26 7.41
C ARG A 103 -33.14 -1.51 7.42
N PHE A 104 -31.93 -1.36 7.91
CA PHE A 104 -30.92 -2.41 7.90
C PHE A 104 -30.33 -2.61 9.29
N SER A 105 -29.77 -3.76 9.58
CA SER A 105 -28.97 -3.97 10.77
C SER A 105 -27.62 -3.25 10.72
N TYR A 106 -27.16 -2.93 9.51
CA TYR A 106 -26.01 -2.07 9.23
C TYR A 106 -26.15 -1.47 7.82
N ALA A 107 -25.70 -0.23 7.65
CA ALA A 107 -25.51 0.40 6.35
C ALA A 107 -24.22 1.24 6.37
N GLY A 108 -23.34 1.01 5.39
CA GLY A 108 -22.10 1.78 5.18
C GLY A 108 -22.32 2.99 4.29
N ASP A 109 -21.30 3.82 4.13
CA ASP A 109 -21.34 5.00 3.26
C ASP A 109 -21.48 4.62 1.79
N PHE A 110 -22.10 5.51 0.99
CA PHE A 110 -22.15 5.35 -0.46
C PHE A 110 -20.80 5.68 -1.08
N ARG A 111 -20.35 4.79 -1.98
CA ARG A 111 -19.23 5.04 -2.91
C ARG A 111 -19.64 4.58 -4.29
N TYR A 112 -19.41 5.45 -5.28
CA TYR A 112 -19.83 5.18 -6.67
C TYR A 112 -21.34 4.86 -6.79
N GLY A 113 -22.18 5.46 -5.94
CA GLY A 113 -23.62 5.22 -5.91
C GLY A 113 -24.06 3.89 -5.28
N ILE A 114 -23.15 3.16 -4.62
CA ILE A 114 -23.41 1.86 -4.00
C ILE A 114 -22.90 1.83 -2.56
N ALA A 115 -23.72 1.28 -1.66
CA ALA A 115 -23.34 1.05 -0.26
C ALA A 115 -23.50 -0.43 0.13
N VAL A 116 -22.73 -0.86 1.13
CA VAL A 116 -22.94 -2.15 1.81
C VAL A 116 -24.09 -2.00 2.80
N ALA A 117 -24.98 -2.98 2.83
CA ALA A 117 -26.02 -3.12 3.84
C ALA A 117 -26.08 -4.55 4.37
N TRP A 118 -26.56 -4.69 5.61
CA TRP A 118 -26.79 -5.97 6.27
C TRP A 118 -28.24 -6.05 6.74
N ALA A 119 -28.90 -7.16 6.42
CA ALA A 119 -30.20 -7.50 6.98
C ALA A 119 -30.35 -9.04 7.03
N ASP A 120 -31.11 -9.55 7.98
CA ASP A 120 -31.42 -10.98 8.14
C ASP A 120 -30.18 -11.88 8.19
N GLY A 121 -29.07 -11.36 8.75
CA GLY A 121 -27.81 -12.09 8.89
C GLY A 121 -26.96 -12.19 7.62
N ALA A 122 -27.32 -11.46 6.56
CA ALA A 122 -26.60 -11.44 5.31
C ALA A 122 -26.18 -10.03 4.89
N ALA A 123 -25.06 -9.92 4.20
CA ALA A 123 -24.58 -8.70 3.57
C ALA A 123 -25.00 -8.64 2.09
N PHE A 124 -25.24 -7.43 1.60
CA PHE A 124 -25.51 -7.17 0.19
C PHE A 124 -25.20 -5.72 -0.15
N HIS A 125 -25.24 -5.37 -1.42
CA HIS A 125 -25.05 -4.01 -1.87
C HIS A 125 -26.37 -3.36 -2.25
N ILE A 126 -26.50 -2.05 -2.01
CA ILE A 126 -27.69 -1.26 -2.29
C ILE A 126 -27.36 -0.02 -3.12
N HIS A 127 -28.31 0.43 -3.92
CA HIS A 127 -28.33 1.73 -4.58
C HIS A 127 -28.82 2.84 -3.64
N GLU A 128 -28.66 4.10 -4.03
CA GLU A 128 -29.04 5.30 -3.26
C GLU A 128 -30.55 5.41 -2.96
N ASP A 129 -31.38 4.67 -3.68
CA ASP A 129 -32.83 4.54 -3.45
C ASP A 129 -33.19 3.38 -2.50
N GLY A 130 -32.18 2.70 -1.93
CA GLY A 130 -32.34 1.57 -1.04
C GLY A 130 -32.66 0.24 -1.74
N SER A 131 -32.75 0.20 -3.06
CA SER A 131 -32.91 -1.05 -3.81
C SER A 131 -31.62 -1.86 -3.82
N ARG A 132 -31.74 -3.19 -3.88
CA ARG A 132 -30.55 -4.07 -3.97
C ARG A 132 -29.90 -3.93 -5.34
N LEU A 133 -28.54 -3.95 -5.34
CA LEU A 133 -27.75 -3.98 -6.57
C LEU A 133 -28.05 -5.24 -7.40
N ASN A 134 -28.28 -6.36 -6.72
CA ASN A 134 -28.66 -7.66 -7.28
C ASN A 134 -29.33 -8.53 -6.20
N ASP A 135 -29.75 -9.75 -6.59
CA ASP A 135 -30.37 -10.70 -5.66
C ASP A 135 -29.40 -11.50 -4.80
N TYR A 136 -28.09 -11.29 -4.95
CA TYR A 136 -27.10 -12.02 -4.19
C TYR A 136 -27.00 -11.55 -2.74
N CYS A 137 -26.87 -12.53 -1.85
CA CYS A 137 -26.57 -12.32 -0.44
C CYS A 137 -25.21 -12.96 -0.12
N TYR A 138 -24.41 -12.25 0.64
CA TYR A 138 -23.07 -12.66 1.02
C TYR A 138 -22.98 -12.91 2.52
N GLU A 139 -22.07 -13.79 2.95
CA GLU A 139 -21.68 -13.92 4.35
C GLU A 139 -20.93 -12.66 4.84
N CYS A 140 -20.24 -11.96 3.93
CA CYS A 140 -19.56 -10.71 4.17
C CYS A 140 -19.45 -9.94 2.86
N ALA A 141 -19.60 -8.61 2.90
CA ALA A 141 -19.38 -7.74 1.77
C ALA A 141 -18.56 -6.52 2.18
N GLY A 142 -17.53 -6.21 1.41
CA GLY A 142 -16.75 -4.99 1.49
C GLY A 142 -17.41 -3.85 0.72
N GLN A 143 -16.96 -2.63 1.00
CA GLN A 143 -17.36 -1.45 0.26
C GLN A 143 -16.69 -1.42 -1.12
N PHE A 144 -17.35 -0.85 -2.13
CA PHE A 144 -16.73 -0.66 -3.43
C PHE A 144 -15.52 0.26 -3.35
N HIS A 145 -14.42 -0.18 -3.94
CA HIS A 145 -13.19 0.58 -4.12
C HIS A 145 -12.71 0.47 -5.57
N LYS A 146 -12.54 1.61 -6.25
CA LYS A 146 -12.11 1.65 -7.67
C LYS A 146 -12.91 0.71 -8.60
N GLY A 147 -14.22 0.59 -8.36
CA GLY A 147 -15.14 -0.20 -9.20
C GLY A 147 -15.26 -1.68 -8.83
N HIS A 148 -14.62 -2.15 -7.76
CA HIS A 148 -14.66 -3.53 -7.30
C HIS A 148 -14.98 -3.60 -5.81
N ALA A 149 -15.54 -4.73 -5.37
CA ALA A 149 -15.72 -5.03 -3.95
C ALA A 149 -15.32 -6.47 -3.66
N VAL A 150 -14.72 -6.69 -2.49
CA VAL A 150 -14.43 -8.03 -1.95
C VAL A 150 -15.68 -8.52 -1.22
N VAL A 151 -16.12 -9.72 -1.56
CA VAL A 151 -17.28 -10.36 -0.93
C VAL A 151 -16.95 -11.81 -0.57
N ARG A 152 -17.75 -12.41 0.32
CA ARG A 152 -17.60 -13.79 0.75
C ARG A 152 -18.91 -14.54 0.63
N ASP A 153 -18.86 -15.71 0.03
CA ASP A 153 -19.91 -16.75 0.09
C ASP A 153 -19.43 -17.98 0.90
N ALA A 154 -20.24 -19.00 1.01
CA ALA A 154 -19.90 -20.25 1.72
C ALA A 154 -18.65 -20.96 1.17
N ARG A 155 -18.25 -20.68 -0.07
CA ARG A 155 -17.07 -21.26 -0.73
C ARG A 155 -15.80 -20.45 -0.46
N GLY A 156 -15.90 -19.19 -0.07
CA GLY A 156 -14.75 -18.32 0.21
C GLY A 156 -14.90 -16.89 -0.31
N TRP A 157 -13.80 -16.16 -0.31
CA TRP A 157 -13.70 -14.78 -0.74
C TRP A 157 -13.55 -14.65 -2.25
N PHE A 158 -14.14 -13.63 -2.85
CA PHE A 158 -13.99 -13.30 -4.28
C PHE A 158 -14.29 -11.82 -4.52
N HIS A 159 -14.12 -11.37 -5.75
CA HIS A 159 -14.40 -9.99 -6.15
C HIS A 159 -15.64 -9.90 -7.04
N VAL A 160 -16.38 -8.83 -6.86
CA VAL A 160 -17.49 -8.43 -7.73
C VAL A 160 -17.20 -7.07 -8.35
N GLY A 161 -17.61 -6.89 -9.60
CA GLY A 161 -17.55 -5.61 -10.31
C GLY A 161 -18.66 -4.67 -9.87
N ILE A 162 -18.60 -3.42 -10.34
CA ILE A 162 -19.58 -2.37 -10.02
C ILE A 162 -21.01 -2.75 -10.48
N ASP A 163 -21.14 -3.66 -11.42
CA ASP A 163 -22.42 -4.24 -11.88
C ASP A 163 -22.91 -5.38 -10.97
N GLY A 164 -22.21 -5.69 -9.89
CA GLY A 164 -22.51 -6.76 -8.95
C GLY A 164 -22.21 -8.17 -9.46
N ARG A 165 -21.58 -8.33 -10.63
CA ARG A 165 -21.23 -9.64 -11.20
C ARG A 165 -19.90 -10.13 -10.67
N GLU A 166 -19.78 -11.46 -10.53
CA GLU A 166 -18.49 -12.10 -10.22
C GLU A 166 -17.46 -11.76 -11.31
N MET A 167 -16.29 -11.30 -10.92
CA MET A 167 -15.20 -11.01 -11.86
C MET A 167 -14.53 -12.28 -12.39
N TYR A 168 -14.61 -13.37 -11.63
CA TYR A 168 -14.03 -14.68 -11.94
C TYR A 168 -14.67 -15.76 -11.06
N SER A 169 -14.54 -17.02 -11.43
CA SER A 169 -15.22 -18.15 -10.74
C SER A 169 -14.48 -18.67 -9.50
N MET A 170 -13.22 -18.29 -9.30
CA MET A 170 -12.41 -18.78 -8.18
C MET A 170 -12.87 -18.22 -6.83
N ARG A 171 -12.55 -18.98 -5.77
CA ARG A 171 -12.73 -18.60 -4.38
C ARG A 171 -11.42 -18.68 -3.64
N TRP A 172 -11.20 -17.74 -2.75
CA TRP A 172 -9.99 -17.57 -1.98
C TRP A 172 -10.27 -17.79 -0.49
N ARG A 173 -9.29 -18.31 0.24
CA ARG A 173 -9.36 -18.36 1.70
C ARG A 173 -9.38 -16.95 2.30
N ARG A 174 -8.66 -16.01 1.67
CA ARG A 174 -8.63 -14.57 1.94
C ARG A 174 -8.45 -13.81 0.63
N ALA A 175 -9.03 -12.64 0.53
CA ALA A 175 -8.80 -11.73 -0.59
C ALA A 175 -8.74 -10.29 -0.06
N GLU A 176 -7.81 -9.50 -0.58
CA GLU A 176 -7.74 -8.05 -0.35
C GLU A 176 -8.38 -7.32 -1.52
N ASP A 177 -8.74 -6.05 -1.31
CA ASP A 177 -9.24 -5.21 -2.40
C ASP A 177 -8.19 -5.05 -3.51
N PHE A 178 -8.66 -4.82 -4.75
CA PHE A 178 -7.76 -4.46 -5.84
C PHE A 178 -7.12 -3.10 -5.58
N TYR A 179 -5.79 -3.09 -5.64
CA TYR A 179 -4.99 -1.88 -5.63
C TYR A 179 -4.12 -1.84 -6.90
N ASN A 180 -4.36 -0.83 -7.75
CA ASN A 180 -3.69 -0.68 -9.06
C ASN A 180 -3.77 -1.96 -9.93
N GLY A 181 -4.96 -2.55 -10.00
CA GLY A 181 -5.23 -3.71 -10.84
C GLY A 181 -4.79 -5.06 -10.27
N ILE A 182 -4.26 -5.08 -9.04
CA ILE A 182 -3.76 -6.30 -8.38
C ILE A 182 -4.36 -6.41 -6.98
N ALA A 183 -4.82 -7.63 -6.63
CA ALA A 183 -5.20 -8.01 -5.28
C ALA A 183 -4.30 -9.14 -4.76
N LEU A 184 -3.97 -9.12 -3.46
CA LEU A 184 -3.35 -10.26 -2.81
C LEU A 184 -4.46 -11.19 -2.33
N CYS A 185 -4.36 -12.46 -2.72
CA CYS A 185 -5.30 -13.49 -2.34
C CYS A 185 -4.55 -14.68 -1.73
N GLU A 186 -5.14 -15.31 -0.72
CA GLU A 186 -4.65 -16.56 -0.15
C GLU A 186 -5.49 -17.72 -0.70
N ASP A 187 -4.86 -18.70 -1.34
CA ASP A 187 -5.57 -19.89 -1.83
C ASP A 187 -5.95 -20.85 -0.67
N MET A 188 -6.73 -21.88 -0.97
CA MET A 188 -7.19 -22.84 0.02
C MET A 188 -6.05 -23.69 0.64
N ARG A 189 -4.84 -23.62 0.08
CA ARG A 189 -3.63 -24.26 0.61
C ARG A 189 -2.76 -23.30 1.43
N GLY A 190 -3.20 -22.04 1.63
CA GLY A 190 -2.46 -21.02 2.37
C GLY A 190 -1.36 -20.32 1.57
N ARG A 191 -1.33 -20.48 0.24
CA ARG A 191 -0.37 -19.79 -0.63
C ARG A 191 -0.92 -18.42 -1.00
N VAL A 192 -0.13 -17.38 -0.84
CA VAL A 192 -0.49 -16.02 -1.27
C VAL A 192 -0.16 -15.88 -2.76
N VAL A 193 -1.12 -15.43 -3.53
CA VAL A 193 -1.02 -15.22 -4.96
C VAL A 193 -1.37 -13.77 -5.29
N ARG A 194 -0.87 -13.29 -6.41
CA ARG A 194 -1.24 -11.99 -7.00
C ARG A 194 -2.29 -12.24 -8.05
N LEU A 195 -3.48 -11.71 -7.80
CA LEU A 195 -4.63 -11.80 -8.67
C LEU A 195 -4.79 -10.51 -9.46
N ARG A 196 -5.02 -10.58 -10.75
CA ARG A 196 -5.39 -9.46 -11.62
C ARG A 196 -6.90 -9.38 -11.79
N GLU A 197 -7.42 -8.22 -12.14
CA GLU A 197 -8.86 -7.97 -12.37
C GLU A 197 -9.48 -8.92 -13.41
N ASN A 198 -8.71 -9.38 -14.39
CA ASN A 198 -9.16 -10.35 -15.40
C ASN A 198 -9.19 -11.81 -14.90
N GLY A 199 -8.93 -12.04 -13.59
CA GLY A 199 -8.93 -13.39 -13.01
C GLY A 199 -7.62 -14.17 -13.20
N PHE A 200 -6.65 -13.66 -13.95
CA PHE A 200 -5.32 -14.26 -14.02
C PHE A 200 -4.58 -14.04 -12.70
N TYR A 201 -3.93 -15.08 -12.22
CA TYR A 201 -3.07 -14.98 -11.03
C TYR A 201 -1.70 -15.58 -11.31
N THR A 202 -0.67 -14.99 -10.72
CA THR A 202 0.70 -15.50 -10.79
C THR A 202 1.04 -16.21 -9.49
N LEU A 203 1.58 -17.42 -9.63
CA LEU A 203 2.01 -18.27 -8.53
C LEU A 203 3.45 -17.96 -8.08
N THR A 204 3.92 -16.72 -8.15
CA THR A 204 5.12 -16.40 -7.37
C THR A 204 4.66 -16.30 -5.92
N PRO A 205 4.88 -17.30 -5.07
CA PRO A 205 4.41 -17.26 -3.69
C PRO A 205 5.12 -16.10 -3.00
N VAL A 206 4.34 -15.17 -2.47
CA VAL A 206 4.84 -14.06 -1.69
C VAL A 206 4.60 -14.36 -0.23
N SER A 207 5.65 -14.40 0.59
CA SER A 207 5.50 -14.45 2.04
C SER A 207 5.55 -13.04 2.61
N LEU A 208 4.51 -12.63 3.31
CA LEU A 208 4.44 -11.31 3.97
C LEU A 208 5.37 -11.20 5.19
N SER A 209 5.80 -12.34 5.75
CA SER A 209 6.80 -12.35 6.81
C SER A 209 8.18 -11.98 6.25
N PRO A 210 8.87 -10.99 6.81
CA PRO A 210 10.22 -10.65 6.37
C PRO A 210 11.19 -11.81 6.64
N ILE A 211 12.30 -11.82 5.93
CA ILE A 211 13.43 -12.70 6.19
C ILE A 211 14.62 -11.84 6.61
N PHE A 212 15.28 -12.24 7.69
CA PHE A 212 16.49 -11.60 8.20
C PHE A 212 17.73 -12.34 7.70
N PRO A 213 18.90 -11.69 7.68
CA PRO A 213 20.15 -12.31 7.20
C PRO A 213 20.44 -13.67 7.87
N GLU A 214 20.29 -13.76 9.19
CA GLU A 214 20.57 -14.97 9.97
C GLU A 214 19.61 -16.11 9.63
N ASP A 215 18.34 -15.80 9.43
CA ASP A 215 17.34 -16.80 9.02
C ASP A 215 17.60 -17.28 7.60
N LEU A 216 17.97 -16.38 6.69
CA LEU A 216 18.34 -16.73 5.32
C LEU A 216 19.59 -17.62 5.30
N ARG A 217 20.62 -17.27 6.09
CA ARG A 217 21.81 -18.10 6.26
C ARG A 217 21.42 -19.51 6.71
N ARG A 218 20.60 -19.60 7.76
CA ARG A 218 20.13 -20.91 8.30
C ARG A 218 19.42 -21.75 7.23
N MET A 219 18.55 -21.14 6.43
CA MET A 219 17.86 -21.83 5.33
C MET A 219 18.84 -22.35 4.29
N ILE A 220 19.87 -21.57 3.94
CA ILE A 220 20.90 -22.01 2.98
C ILE A 220 21.69 -23.19 3.55
N GLU A 221 22.18 -23.09 4.80
CA GLU A 221 23.05 -24.08 5.40
C GLU A 221 22.32 -25.40 5.76
N LEU A 222 21.12 -25.29 6.34
CA LEU A 222 20.43 -26.47 6.89
C LEU A 222 19.39 -27.07 5.93
N GLU A 223 18.80 -26.26 5.04
CA GLU A 223 17.75 -26.72 4.13
C GLU A 223 18.23 -26.81 2.67
N GLY A 224 19.48 -26.44 2.40
CA GLY A 224 20.02 -26.39 1.03
C GLY A 224 19.32 -25.37 0.14
N ALA A 225 18.74 -24.31 0.75
CA ALA A 225 18.07 -23.27 -0.01
C ALA A 225 19.07 -22.49 -0.88
N ARG A 226 18.56 -21.93 -1.98
CA ARG A 226 19.27 -20.91 -2.78
C ARG A 226 18.52 -19.61 -2.69
N ALA A 227 19.23 -18.50 -2.73
CA ALA A 227 18.61 -17.19 -2.67
C ALA A 227 19.25 -16.18 -3.63
N THR A 228 18.41 -15.34 -4.23
CA THR A 228 18.81 -14.10 -4.88
C THR A 228 18.29 -12.94 -4.02
N VAL A 229 19.20 -12.14 -3.45
CA VAL A 229 18.87 -10.98 -2.63
C VAL A 229 19.06 -9.72 -3.46
N PHE A 230 17.95 -9.07 -3.80
CA PHE A 230 17.88 -7.82 -4.51
C PHE A 230 17.71 -6.68 -3.52
N LEU A 231 18.75 -5.88 -3.30
CA LEU A 231 18.80 -4.94 -2.18
C LEU A 231 19.27 -3.54 -2.60
N ARG A 232 18.85 -2.54 -1.83
CA ARG A 232 19.37 -1.19 -1.92
C ARG A 232 20.84 -1.17 -1.47
N HIS A 233 21.68 -0.40 -2.18
CA HIS A 233 23.07 -0.14 -1.76
C HIS A 233 23.15 0.36 -0.31
N ALA A 234 24.33 0.23 0.31
CA ALA A 234 24.64 0.74 1.64
C ALA A 234 24.64 2.28 1.70
N GLU A 235 24.74 2.82 2.90
CA GLU A 235 24.77 4.28 3.11
C GLU A 235 25.84 4.94 2.25
N ARG A 236 25.48 6.04 1.63
CA ARG A 236 26.32 6.79 0.70
C ARG A 236 26.43 8.25 1.11
N GLU A 237 27.45 8.94 0.61
CA GLU A 237 27.57 10.38 0.73
C GLU A 237 26.35 11.09 0.14
N ASP A 238 25.96 12.21 0.74
CA ASP A 238 24.89 13.05 0.20
C ASP A 238 25.31 13.68 -1.13
N PHE A 239 24.35 13.91 -1.98
CA PHE A 239 24.53 14.61 -3.25
C PHE A 239 23.33 15.51 -3.56
N ASP A 240 23.60 16.59 -4.26
CA ASP A 240 22.54 17.46 -4.74
C ASP A 240 21.92 16.90 -6.01
N ILE A 241 20.65 16.49 -5.94
CA ILE A 241 19.90 15.93 -7.06
C ILE A 241 19.70 16.94 -8.20
N SER A 242 19.80 18.24 -7.92
CA SER A 242 19.70 19.28 -8.95
C SER A 242 20.96 19.30 -9.84
N LEU A 243 22.10 18.91 -9.31
CA LEU A 243 23.40 18.91 -9.99
C LEU A 243 23.76 17.56 -10.59
N SER A 244 23.36 16.47 -9.94
CA SER A 244 23.68 15.12 -10.40
C SER A 244 22.64 14.11 -9.90
N TRP A 245 22.57 12.94 -10.53
CA TRP A 245 21.76 11.81 -10.08
C TRP A 245 22.48 10.92 -9.07
N GLY A 246 23.58 11.41 -8.45
CA GLY A 246 24.39 10.65 -7.52
C GLY A 246 25.09 9.45 -8.16
N ASN A 247 25.38 9.52 -9.47
CA ASN A 247 26.03 8.44 -10.22
C ASN A 247 27.44 8.16 -9.68
N SER A 248 28.15 9.18 -9.22
CA SER A 248 29.50 9.12 -8.66
C SER A 248 29.53 9.10 -7.13
N ALA A 249 28.39 9.14 -6.45
CA ALA A 249 28.35 9.10 -4.99
C ALA A 249 29.00 7.83 -4.46
N LYS A 250 29.90 8.00 -3.46
CA LYS A 250 30.61 6.90 -2.78
C LYS A 250 29.85 6.47 -1.54
N LEU A 251 30.18 5.32 -1.00
CA LEU A 251 29.73 4.93 0.32
C LEU A 251 30.35 5.84 1.40
N THR A 252 29.61 6.07 2.47
CA THR A 252 30.20 6.60 3.71
C THR A 252 31.04 5.53 4.39
N GLY A 253 31.86 5.92 5.38
CA GLY A 253 32.58 4.94 6.21
C GLY A 253 31.63 3.97 6.92
N GLU A 254 30.44 4.43 7.30
CA GLU A 254 29.40 3.58 7.90
C GLU A 254 28.78 2.64 6.88
N GLY A 255 28.50 3.11 5.65
CA GLY A 255 28.03 2.25 4.56
C GLY A 255 29.04 1.18 4.17
N ASP A 256 30.33 1.51 4.18
CA ASP A 256 31.42 0.56 3.95
C ASP A 256 31.46 -0.52 5.06
N ARG A 257 31.39 -0.10 6.31
CA ARG A 257 31.38 -0.97 7.48
C ARG A 257 30.15 -1.90 7.51
N THR A 258 28.95 -1.36 7.36
CA THR A 258 27.69 -2.13 7.48
C THR A 258 27.53 -3.13 6.34
N SER A 259 27.95 -2.80 5.12
CA SER A 259 27.91 -3.75 3.99
C SER A 259 28.88 -4.92 4.20
N ARG A 260 30.07 -4.68 4.80
CA ARG A 260 31.00 -5.77 5.15
C ARG A 260 30.46 -6.65 6.30
N ILE A 261 29.81 -6.04 7.31
CA ILE A 261 29.15 -6.81 8.39
C ILE A 261 28.05 -7.70 7.81
N LEU A 262 27.19 -7.16 6.94
CA LEU A 262 26.16 -7.98 6.28
C LEU A 262 26.79 -9.15 5.52
N GLY A 263 27.86 -8.91 4.76
CA GLY A 263 28.60 -9.96 4.06
C GLY A 263 29.14 -11.02 5.02
N SER A 264 29.69 -10.62 6.17
CA SER A 264 30.30 -11.54 7.14
C SER A 264 29.31 -12.52 7.79
N ILE A 265 28.01 -12.16 7.85
CA ILE A 265 26.96 -13.09 8.28
C ILE A 265 26.93 -14.34 7.38
N PHE A 266 27.33 -14.23 6.11
CA PHE A 266 27.33 -15.33 5.13
C PHE A 266 28.72 -15.92 4.87
N GLN A 267 29.66 -15.71 5.78
CA GLN A 267 31.01 -16.27 5.65
C GLN A 267 30.98 -17.79 5.45
N GLY A 268 31.72 -18.26 4.44
CA GLY A 268 31.81 -19.68 4.07
C GLY A 268 30.69 -20.17 3.12
N ILE A 269 29.70 -19.32 2.80
CA ILE A 269 28.68 -19.63 1.79
C ILE A 269 29.14 -19.16 0.42
N PRO A 270 29.21 -20.02 -0.61
CA PRO A 270 29.51 -19.58 -1.97
C PRO A 270 28.48 -18.55 -2.46
N ALA A 271 28.96 -17.41 -2.91
CA ALA A 271 28.10 -16.32 -3.35
C ALA A 271 28.62 -15.65 -4.63
N SER A 272 27.72 -15.07 -5.41
CA SER A 272 28.02 -14.18 -6.53
C SER A 272 27.44 -12.79 -6.29
N ALA A 273 27.95 -11.78 -7.00
CA ALA A 273 27.41 -10.44 -6.92
C ALA A 273 27.29 -9.78 -8.30
N ARG A 274 26.11 -9.20 -8.55
CA ARG A 274 25.81 -8.31 -9.67
C ARG A 274 25.34 -6.97 -9.12
N CYS A 275 25.54 -5.90 -9.86
CA CYS A 275 25.08 -4.60 -9.39
C CYS A 275 24.75 -3.64 -10.53
N SER A 276 23.94 -2.63 -10.21
CA SER A 276 23.86 -1.42 -11.02
C SER A 276 25.29 -0.87 -11.27
N PRO A 277 25.59 -0.35 -12.48
CA PRO A 277 26.90 0.25 -12.79
C PRO A 277 27.29 1.47 -11.94
N LEU A 278 26.45 1.90 -11.01
CA LEU A 278 26.71 3.03 -10.11
C LEU A 278 27.79 2.70 -9.08
N LEU A 279 28.70 3.65 -8.82
CA LEU A 279 29.84 3.44 -7.93
C LEU A 279 29.44 2.89 -6.55
N LYS A 280 28.44 3.48 -5.90
CA LYS A 280 27.90 3.03 -4.61
C LYS A 280 27.40 1.58 -4.61
N CYS A 281 26.80 1.14 -5.72
CA CYS A 281 26.33 -0.24 -5.86
C CYS A 281 27.50 -1.21 -6.03
N ARG A 282 28.49 -0.85 -6.83
CA ARG A 282 29.73 -1.65 -6.99
C ARG A 282 30.51 -1.77 -5.67
N GLN A 283 30.62 -0.67 -4.90
CA GLN A 283 31.27 -0.70 -3.59
C GLN A 283 30.52 -1.60 -2.62
N THR A 284 29.20 -1.46 -2.53
CA THR A 284 28.35 -2.33 -1.68
C THR A 284 28.51 -3.79 -2.07
N ALA A 285 28.39 -4.12 -3.36
CA ALA A 285 28.51 -5.50 -3.84
C ALA A 285 29.88 -6.11 -3.54
N ARG A 286 30.96 -5.33 -3.69
CA ARG A 286 32.33 -5.75 -3.33
C ARG A 286 32.46 -6.02 -1.85
N ASN A 287 31.97 -5.10 -1.02
CA ASN A 287 32.02 -5.25 0.46
C ASN A 287 31.27 -6.47 0.96
N LEU A 288 30.12 -6.80 0.35
CA LEU A 288 29.37 -8.02 0.65
C LEU A 288 30.20 -9.28 0.38
N LEU A 289 30.88 -9.35 -0.77
CA LEU A 289 31.76 -10.47 -1.09
C LEU A 289 32.98 -10.52 -0.17
N GLU A 290 33.64 -9.38 0.08
CA GLU A 290 34.80 -9.30 0.97
C GLU A 290 34.44 -9.71 2.41
N GLY A 291 33.29 -9.24 2.93
CA GLY A 291 32.78 -9.64 4.24
C GLY A 291 32.51 -11.15 4.33
N ALA A 292 32.02 -11.76 3.25
CA ALA A 292 31.81 -13.21 3.14
C ALA A 292 33.11 -14.02 2.98
N GLY A 293 34.28 -13.37 2.90
CA GLY A 293 35.57 -14.04 2.65
C GLY A 293 35.82 -14.39 1.18
N LEU A 294 35.10 -13.77 0.28
CA LEU A 294 35.14 -14.03 -1.17
C LEU A 294 35.80 -12.88 -1.95
N SER A 295 36.92 -12.35 -1.47
CA SER A 295 37.59 -11.18 -2.07
C SER A 295 38.09 -11.39 -3.49
N ASN A 296 38.27 -12.63 -3.93
CA ASN A 296 38.71 -12.99 -5.29
C ASN A 296 37.56 -13.05 -6.29
N GLU A 297 36.28 -13.03 -5.82
CA GLU A 297 35.14 -13.05 -6.72
C GLU A 297 34.92 -11.68 -7.38
N THR A 298 34.50 -11.71 -8.63
CA THR A 298 34.29 -10.50 -9.44
C THR A 298 32.84 -10.01 -9.30
N VAL A 299 32.67 -8.71 -9.06
CA VAL A 299 31.38 -8.04 -9.17
C VAL A 299 31.07 -7.77 -10.64
N GLN A 300 29.92 -8.21 -11.11
CA GLN A 300 29.47 -8.00 -12.48
C GLN A 300 28.50 -6.81 -12.56
N ASP A 301 28.71 -5.92 -13.54
CA ASP A 301 27.73 -4.88 -13.85
C ASP A 301 26.49 -5.51 -14.51
N ASP A 302 25.32 -5.03 -14.12
CA ASP A 302 24.04 -5.50 -14.63
C ASP A 302 23.15 -4.29 -14.99
N ALA A 303 22.95 -4.07 -16.27
CA ALA A 303 22.20 -2.93 -16.78
C ALA A 303 20.69 -2.98 -16.43
N MET A 304 20.15 -4.12 -16.08
CA MET A 304 18.77 -4.20 -15.59
C MET A 304 18.60 -3.55 -14.21
N LEU A 305 19.65 -3.50 -13.42
CA LEU A 305 19.62 -3.04 -12.04
C LEU A 305 19.78 -1.51 -11.90
N GLY A 306 19.88 -0.77 -13.00
CA GLY A 306 19.96 0.69 -12.97
C GLY A 306 20.93 1.31 -13.97
N ALA A 307 20.95 2.66 -14.01
CA ALA A 307 21.79 3.55 -14.83
C ALA A 307 21.55 3.49 -16.37
N PRO A 308 20.33 3.66 -16.91
CA PRO A 308 19.06 3.96 -16.25
C PRO A 308 18.24 2.74 -15.79
N GLY A 309 18.55 1.50 -16.25
CA GLY A 309 17.88 0.26 -15.83
C GLY A 309 16.50 0.03 -16.46
N CYS A 310 15.84 -1.07 -16.03
CA CYS A 310 14.66 -1.61 -16.71
C CYS A 310 13.42 -0.70 -16.66
N PHE A 311 13.22 0.09 -15.60
CA PHE A 311 12.03 0.94 -15.45
C PHE A 311 12.05 2.24 -16.28
N PHE A 312 13.13 2.54 -16.98
CA PHE A 312 13.27 3.75 -17.79
C PHE A 312 13.25 3.43 -19.28
N ASN A 313 12.50 4.20 -20.09
CA ASN A 313 12.38 3.97 -21.52
C ASN A 313 13.46 4.67 -22.36
N GLY A 314 14.44 5.31 -21.71
CA GLY A 314 15.56 5.97 -22.38
C GLY A 314 15.27 7.38 -22.94
N SER A 315 14.02 7.85 -22.95
CA SER A 315 13.67 9.16 -23.53
C SER A 315 14.11 10.36 -22.70
N GLY A 316 14.43 10.15 -21.40
CA GLY A 316 14.80 11.24 -20.47
C GLY A 316 13.63 12.13 -20.02
N ALA A 317 12.41 11.92 -20.50
CA ALA A 317 11.26 12.78 -20.21
C ALA A 317 10.84 12.80 -18.71
N HIS A 318 11.25 11.81 -17.92
CA HIS A 318 11.03 11.74 -16.48
C HIS A 318 11.85 12.77 -15.68
N ALA A 319 12.99 13.24 -16.24
CA ALA A 319 14.03 13.93 -15.46
C ALA A 319 13.56 15.23 -14.79
N ALA A 320 12.79 16.04 -15.51
CA ALA A 320 12.26 17.30 -14.96
C ALA A 320 11.26 17.07 -13.83
N ARG A 321 10.36 16.10 -14.00
CA ARG A 321 9.33 15.75 -13.01
C ARG A 321 9.94 15.12 -11.75
N MET A 322 10.92 14.23 -11.91
CA MET A 322 11.64 13.62 -10.80
C MET A 322 12.42 14.64 -9.98
N ARG A 323 13.04 15.66 -10.64
CA ARG A 323 13.68 16.77 -9.92
C ARG A 323 12.69 17.62 -9.14
N ALA A 324 11.52 17.91 -9.71
CA ALA A 324 10.51 18.75 -9.08
C ALA A 324 9.85 18.08 -7.86
N LEU A 325 9.61 16.76 -7.90
CA LEU A 325 8.91 16.01 -6.87
C LEU A 325 9.85 15.34 -5.84
N GLY A 326 11.12 15.19 -6.17
CA GLY A 326 12.02 14.26 -5.45
C GLY A 326 11.75 12.81 -5.80
N ILE A 327 12.72 11.92 -5.51
CA ILE A 327 12.66 10.51 -5.91
C ILE A 327 11.48 9.77 -5.26
N GLU A 328 11.17 10.05 -4.01
CA GLU A 328 10.15 9.35 -3.23
C GLU A 328 8.74 9.64 -3.75
N ASN A 329 8.40 10.92 -3.95
CA ASN A 329 7.08 11.32 -4.47
C ASN A 329 6.92 10.93 -5.94
N PHE A 330 7.98 11.08 -6.75
CA PHE A 330 7.98 10.61 -8.13
C PHE A 330 7.74 9.10 -8.22
N SER A 331 8.40 8.33 -7.35
CA SER A 331 8.23 6.88 -7.29
C SER A 331 6.83 6.49 -6.87
N ALA A 332 6.25 7.18 -5.87
CA ALA A 332 4.87 6.95 -5.43
C ALA A 332 3.89 7.16 -6.58
N GLU A 333 4.03 8.26 -7.32
CA GLU A 333 3.20 8.55 -8.49
C GLU A 333 3.36 7.48 -9.59
N TYR A 334 4.59 7.08 -9.90
CA TYR A 334 4.84 6.03 -10.90
C TYR A 334 4.24 4.69 -10.48
N MET A 335 4.38 4.31 -9.22
CA MET A 335 3.79 3.09 -8.67
C MET A 335 2.26 3.13 -8.67
N GLU A 336 1.66 4.30 -8.42
CA GLU A 336 0.21 4.47 -8.46
C GLU A 336 -0.35 4.42 -9.89
N CYS A 337 0.30 5.11 -10.83
CA CYS A 337 -0.18 5.20 -12.21
C CYS A 337 0.25 4.01 -13.09
N GLY A 338 1.32 3.31 -12.71
CA GLY A 338 1.94 2.24 -13.50
C GLY A 338 2.64 2.70 -14.78
N ARG A 339 2.46 3.97 -15.18
CA ARG A 339 3.04 4.58 -16.40
C ARG A 339 3.23 6.07 -16.19
N LEU A 340 4.41 6.58 -16.52
CA LEU A 340 4.71 8.02 -16.59
C LEU A 340 5.56 8.32 -17.81
N ALA A 341 5.60 9.60 -18.22
CA ALA A 341 6.47 10.05 -19.30
C ALA A 341 7.95 9.76 -18.98
N GLY A 342 8.65 9.11 -19.86
CA GLY A 342 10.05 8.70 -19.67
C GLY A 342 10.24 7.37 -18.93
N MET A 343 9.14 6.74 -18.50
CA MET A 343 9.14 5.45 -17.81
C MET A 343 8.61 4.35 -18.73
N ALA A 344 9.14 3.15 -18.54
CA ALA A 344 8.56 1.93 -19.09
C ALA A 344 7.32 1.52 -18.26
N PRO A 345 6.41 0.66 -18.76
CA PRO A 345 5.29 0.18 -17.97
C PRO A 345 5.77 -0.60 -16.75
N LEU A 346 5.32 -0.22 -15.55
CA LEU A 346 5.77 -0.80 -14.28
C LEU A 346 5.60 -2.32 -14.24
N GLU A 347 4.43 -2.80 -14.64
CA GLU A 347 4.06 -4.21 -14.55
C GLU A 347 4.97 -5.10 -15.38
N SER A 348 5.14 -4.79 -16.68
CA SER A 348 5.96 -5.60 -17.57
C SER A 348 7.44 -5.63 -17.16
N GLU A 349 7.94 -4.49 -16.67
CA GLU A 349 9.34 -4.41 -16.27
C GLU A 349 9.60 -5.07 -14.91
N ALA A 350 8.65 -5.01 -13.99
CA ALA A 350 8.75 -5.71 -12.72
C ALA A 350 8.64 -7.24 -12.91
N GLU A 351 7.80 -7.73 -13.84
CA GLU A 351 7.77 -9.15 -14.22
C GLU A 351 9.11 -9.59 -14.83
N ARG A 352 9.64 -8.79 -15.75
CA ARG A 352 10.97 -9.03 -16.36
C ARG A 352 12.07 -9.10 -15.30
N LEU A 353 12.01 -8.20 -14.31
CA LEU A 353 12.97 -8.18 -13.20
C LEU A 353 12.83 -9.43 -12.31
N LEU A 354 11.61 -9.90 -12.01
CA LEU A 354 11.41 -11.14 -11.26
C LEU A 354 12.00 -12.34 -11.99
N VAL A 355 11.75 -12.49 -13.29
CA VAL A 355 12.36 -13.54 -14.10
C VAL A 355 13.89 -13.44 -14.06
N HIS A 356 14.43 -12.22 -14.12
CA HIS A 356 15.87 -11.99 -14.01
C HIS A 356 16.43 -12.43 -12.66
N LEU A 357 15.73 -12.15 -11.54
CA LEU A 357 16.11 -12.63 -10.21
C LEU A 357 16.14 -14.16 -10.14
N GLU A 358 15.18 -14.84 -10.76
CA GLU A 358 15.15 -16.32 -10.86
C GLU A 358 16.33 -16.85 -11.67
N CYS A 359 16.64 -16.24 -12.81
CA CYS A 359 17.79 -16.61 -13.64
C CYS A 359 19.14 -16.40 -12.91
N CYS A 360 19.18 -15.54 -11.91
CA CYS A 360 20.38 -15.30 -11.10
C CYS A 360 20.59 -16.32 -9.96
N LEU A 361 19.72 -17.30 -9.75
CA LEU A 361 19.86 -18.37 -8.73
C LEU A 361 20.96 -19.39 -9.09
N THR A 362 22.16 -18.91 -9.40
CA THR A 362 23.31 -19.73 -9.85
C THR A 362 24.15 -20.28 -8.70
N HIS A 363 24.21 -19.58 -7.59
CA HIS A 363 24.95 -19.94 -6.37
C HIS A 363 23.97 -20.13 -5.21
N PRO A 364 24.40 -20.69 -4.07
CA PRO A 364 23.59 -20.70 -2.85
C PRO A 364 23.11 -19.30 -2.44
N LEU A 365 23.95 -18.28 -2.63
CA LEU A 365 23.60 -16.88 -2.39
C LEU A 365 24.01 -16.00 -3.59
N ASN A 366 23.11 -15.14 -4.03
CA ASN A 366 23.36 -14.22 -5.14
C ASN A 366 22.95 -12.81 -4.73
N TRP A 367 23.87 -11.88 -4.71
CA TRP A 367 23.64 -10.49 -4.39
C TRP A 367 23.35 -9.69 -5.66
N LEU A 368 22.23 -8.96 -5.70
CA LEU A 368 21.90 -8.01 -6.75
C LEU A 368 21.72 -6.63 -6.12
N VAL A 369 22.72 -5.76 -6.28
CA VAL A 369 22.75 -4.46 -5.61
C VAL A 369 22.26 -3.36 -6.55
N THR A 370 21.28 -2.59 -6.08
CA THR A 370 20.63 -1.52 -6.85
C THR A 370 20.36 -0.28 -6.00
N SER A 371 19.58 0.67 -6.53
CA SER A 371 19.08 1.81 -5.77
C SER A 371 17.66 1.57 -5.24
N ASP A 372 17.28 2.40 -4.29
CA ASP A 372 16.00 2.38 -3.58
C ASP A 372 14.77 2.34 -4.49
N PHE A 373 14.78 3.14 -5.56
CA PHE A 373 13.72 3.20 -6.56
C PHE A 373 13.34 1.82 -7.12
N TYR A 374 14.34 1.02 -7.52
CA TYR A 374 14.11 -0.31 -8.10
C TYR A 374 13.54 -1.28 -7.08
N VAL A 375 14.06 -1.23 -5.86
CA VAL A 375 13.57 -2.06 -4.75
C VAL A 375 12.13 -1.67 -4.40
N ALA A 376 11.84 -0.37 -4.32
CA ALA A 376 10.48 0.14 -4.06
C ALA A 376 9.48 -0.31 -5.12
N CYS A 377 9.82 -0.18 -6.41
CA CYS A 377 8.98 -0.64 -7.52
C CYS A 377 8.71 -2.14 -7.45
N LEU A 378 9.72 -2.97 -7.18
CA LEU A 378 9.54 -4.41 -7.08
C LEU A 378 8.73 -4.82 -5.85
N MET A 379 8.96 -4.19 -4.69
CA MET A 379 8.16 -4.42 -3.47
C MET A 379 6.69 -4.06 -3.69
N HIS A 380 6.41 -2.91 -4.31
CA HIS A 380 5.06 -2.47 -4.64
C HIS A 380 4.38 -3.46 -5.60
N PHE A 381 5.04 -3.75 -6.73
CA PHE A 381 4.52 -4.69 -7.73
C PHE A 381 4.25 -6.08 -7.13
N SER A 382 5.10 -6.55 -6.21
CA SER A 382 4.96 -7.86 -5.55
C SER A 382 3.97 -7.85 -4.38
N GLY A 383 3.39 -6.70 -4.02
CA GLY A 383 2.52 -6.57 -2.86
C GLY A 383 3.21 -6.78 -1.51
N LEU A 384 4.55 -6.80 -1.48
CA LEU A 384 5.31 -7.00 -0.25
C LEU A 384 5.27 -5.80 0.68
N ARG A 385 5.25 -4.59 0.12
CA ARG A 385 5.21 -3.32 0.85
C ARG A 385 4.93 -2.16 -0.10
N MET A 386 4.12 -1.20 0.34
CA MET A 386 4.08 0.11 -0.29
C MET A 386 5.20 0.98 0.31
N ALA A 387 6.12 1.42 -0.54
CA ALA A 387 7.10 2.43 -0.17
C ALA A 387 6.45 3.81 -0.30
N THR A 388 6.49 4.60 0.78
CA THR A 388 6.00 5.98 0.84
C THR A 388 7.11 6.89 1.32
N ALA A 389 6.98 8.21 1.17
CA ALA A 389 7.97 9.16 1.67
C ALA A 389 8.29 8.98 3.17
N ASN A 390 7.28 8.61 3.98
CA ASN A 390 7.44 8.37 5.41
C ASN A 390 7.92 6.95 5.76
N ASN A 391 7.96 6.04 4.79
CA ASN A 391 8.33 4.65 4.96
C ASN A 391 9.11 4.15 3.74
N TRP A 392 10.21 4.84 3.44
CA TRP A 392 11.04 4.54 2.28
C TRP A 392 11.91 3.29 2.52
N VAL A 393 12.45 2.73 1.44
CA VAL A 393 13.37 1.57 1.50
C VAL A 393 14.65 2.00 2.21
N ARG A 394 15.02 1.34 3.30
CA ARG A 394 16.26 1.62 4.05
C ARG A 394 17.48 1.08 3.29
N PHE A 395 18.66 1.58 3.62
CA PHE A 395 19.92 1.01 3.14
C PHE A 395 20.03 -0.47 3.52
N LEU A 396 20.50 -1.29 2.59
CA LEU A 396 20.65 -2.73 2.70
C LEU A 396 19.33 -3.53 2.88
N ASP A 397 18.17 -2.87 2.90
CA ASP A 397 16.88 -3.55 2.79
C ASP A 397 16.57 -3.91 1.33
N GLY A 398 15.74 -4.93 1.12
CA GLY A 398 15.42 -5.40 -0.21
C GLY A 398 14.37 -6.50 -0.27
N VAL A 399 14.51 -7.30 -1.29
CA VAL A 399 13.66 -8.47 -1.56
C VAL A 399 14.55 -9.70 -1.72
N ALA A 400 14.22 -10.79 -1.08
CA ALA A 400 14.87 -12.08 -1.27
C ALA A 400 13.95 -13.04 -2.01
N LEU A 401 14.40 -13.54 -3.16
CA LEU A 401 13.83 -14.68 -3.85
C LEU A 401 14.52 -15.93 -3.30
N VAL A 402 13.80 -16.74 -2.54
CA VAL A 402 14.33 -17.94 -1.88
C VAL A 402 13.74 -19.19 -2.53
N GLN A 403 14.60 -20.07 -3.01
CA GLN A 403 14.23 -21.39 -3.51
C GLN A 403 14.62 -22.44 -2.50
N SER A 404 13.65 -23.19 -1.99
CA SER A 404 13.88 -24.32 -1.09
C SER A 404 13.22 -25.60 -1.61
N ILE A 405 13.75 -26.76 -1.23
CA ILE A 405 13.20 -28.06 -1.63
C ILE A 405 11.77 -28.24 -1.08
N ARG A 406 11.48 -27.71 0.11
CA ARG A 406 10.19 -27.88 0.79
C ARG A 406 9.10 -26.94 0.29
N ASN A 407 9.46 -25.67 -0.07
CA ASN A 407 8.50 -24.59 -0.31
C ASN A 407 8.53 -24.05 -1.74
N GLY A 408 9.35 -24.63 -2.64
CA GLY A 408 9.55 -24.11 -3.98
C GLY A 408 10.22 -22.72 -3.96
N VAL A 409 9.90 -21.87 -4.94
CA VAL A 409 10.38 -20.49 -5.01
C VAL A 409 9.43 -19.57 -4.25
N ASN A 410 9.98 -18.68 -3.42
CA ASN A 410 9.20 -17.75 -2.61
C ASN A 410 9.88 -16.37 -2.56
N LEU A 411 9.10 -15.30 -2.76
CA LEU A 411 9.55 -13.92 -2.66
C LEU A 411 9.21 -13.35 -1.29
N ARG A 412 10.19 -12.75 -0.60
CA ARG A 412 10.05 -12.21 0.76
C ARG A 412 10.73 -10.84 0.87
N ARG A 413 10.24 -9.99 1.79
CA ARG A 413 11.03 -8.82 2.17
C ARG A 413 12.31 -9.28 2.86
N PHE A 414 13.43 -8.70 2.43
CA PHE A 414 14.71 -8.83 3.10
C PHE A 414 14.94 -7.59 3.96
N GLU A 415 15.06 -7.78 5.26
CA GLU A 415 15.28 -6.69 6.22
C GLU A 415 16.63 -6.87 6.92
N CYS A 416 17.49 -5.89 6.75
CA CYS A 416 18.79 -5.83 7.40
C CYS A 416 18.69 -4.99 8.67
N LYS A 417 18.84 -5.62 9.83
CA LYS A 417 18.88 -4.96 11.16
C LYS A 417 20.28 -5.08 11.72
N LEU A 418 21.20 -4.27 11.17
CA LEU A 418 22.58 -4.15 11.66
C LEU A 418 22.71 -2.95 12.57
#